data_f922f023e2701f5a75c0cac29e2b1b03
#
_entry.id   f922f023e2701f5a75c0cac29e2b1b03
#
_cell.length_a   1.000
_cell.length_b   1.000
_cell.length_c   1.000
_cell.angle_alpha   90.00
_cell.angle_beta   90.00
_cell.angle_gamma   90.00
#
_symmetry.space_group_name_H-M   'P 1'
#
loop_
_entity.id
_entity.type
_entity.pdbx_description
1 polymer ?
#
loop_
_entity_poly.entity_id
_entity_poly.type
_entity_poly.pdbx_seq_one_letter_code
_entity_poly.pdbx_strand_id
1 'polypeptide(L)'
;MNKPILHKKTFQELTTDELYELLRVRSEVFVVEQNCVYQDLDGDDQNSIHLWLTLGNRIVALARVCPVGTHMKEVSIGRVITTVRGKGYGKQIMIHSIETAIKHFGATHIDIEAQEYAKGFYENRIQTVVR
;
A
#
# COMPACT_ATOMS: atom_id res chain seq x y z
N MET A 1 7.01 11.51 -22.37
CA MET A 1 7.31 11.18 -20.98
C MET A 1 6.19 10.37 -20.40
N ASN A 2 6.51 9.25 -19.86
CA ASN A 2 5.51 8.36 -19.29
C ASN A 2 5.25 8.72 -17.83
N LYS A 3 3.97 8.89 -17.50
CA LYS A 3 3.55 9.07 -16.14
C LYS A 3 2.94 7.77 -15.63
N PRO A 4 3.16 7.41 -14.37
CA PRO A 4 2.53 6.21 -13.84
C PRO A 4 1.01 6.37 -13.79
N ILE A 5 0.32 5.27 -13.97
CA ILE A 5 -1.13 5.22 -13.95
C ILE A 5 -1.56 4.64 -12.60
N LEU A 6 -2.46 5.35 -11.92
CA LEU A 6 -3.00 4.87 -10.66
C LEU A 6 -4.15 3.90 -10.92
N HIS A 7 -4.10 2.77 -10.21
CA HIS A 7 -5.18 1.80 -10.15
C HIS A 7 -5.64 1.72 -8.70
N LYS A 8 -6.95 1.70 -8.49
CA LYS A 8 -7.51 1.63 -7.15
C LYS A 8 -8.75 0.74 -7.21
N LYS A 9 -8.71 -0.39 -6.53
CA LYS A 9 -9.79 -1.39 -6.60
C LYS A 9 -10.02 -2.05 -5.26
N THR A 10 -11.28 -2.42 -4.99
CA THR A 10 -11.58 -3.35 -3.91
C THR A 10 -11.07 -4.73 -4.32
N PHE A 11 -10.98 -5.63 -3.34
CA PHE A 11 -10.56 -7.00 -3.64
C PHE A 11 -11.47 -7.65 -4.68
N GLN A 12 -12.77 -7.40 -4.56
CA GLN A 12 -13.77 -8.01 -5.45
C GLN A 12 -13.67 -7.47 -6.88
N GLU A 13 -13.13 -6.27 -7.05
CA GLU A 13 -12.95 -5.67 -8.37
C GLU A 13 -11.66 -6.11 -9.06
N LEU A 14 -10.72 -6.68 -8.30
CA LEU A 14 -9.45 -7.13 -8.87
C LEU A 14 -9.67 -8.30 -9.81
N THR A 15 -8.99 -8.28 -10.95
CA THR A 15 -8.92 -9.46 -11.80
C THR A 15 -7.93 -10.44 -11.18
N THR A 16 -8.01 -11.69 -11.60
CA THR A 16 -7.10 -12.73 -11.13
C THR A 16 -5.65 -12.35 -11.43
N ASP A 17 -5.40 -11.81 -12.62
CA ASP A 17 -4.05 -11.40 -13.02
C ASP A 17 -3.54 -10.23 -12.18
N GLU A 18 -4.41 -9.25 -11.91
CA GLU A 18 -4.04 -8.12 -11.06
C GLU A 18 -3.68 -8.57 -9.66
N LEU A 19 -4.50 -9.43 -9.08
CA LEU A 19 -4.23 -9.96 -7.75
C LEU A 19 -2.91 -10.73 -7.72
N TYR A 20 -2.70 -11.58 -8.72
CA TYR A 20 -1.47 -12.37 -8.79
C TYR A 20 -0.24 -11.48 -8.81
N GLU A 21 -0.26 -10.42 -9.66
CA GLU A 21 0.88 -9.52 -9.77
C GLU A 21 1.13 -8.72 -8.50
N LEU A 22 0.07 -8.25 -7.85
CA LEU A 22 0.21 -7.55 -6.57
C LEU A 22 0.86 -8.44 -5.52
N LEU A 23 0.40 -9.69 -5.42
CA LEU A 23 0.94 -10.63 -4.44
C LEU A 23 2.37 -11.04 -4.79
N ARG A 24 2.68 -11.17 -6.08
CA ARG A 24 4.03 -11.50 -6.52
C ARG A 24 5.02 -10.40 -6.09
N VAL A 25 4.68 -9.14 -6.33
CA VAL A 25 5.54 -8.02 -5.96
C VAL A 25 5.70 -7.95 -4.44
N ARG A 26 4.61 -8.13 -3.68
CA ARG A 26 4.66 -8.12 -2.23
C ARG A 26 5.57 -9.22 -1.70
N SER A 27 5.45 -10.42 -2.25
CA SER A 27 6.30 -11.54 -1.85
C SER A 27 7.76 -11.27 -2.17
N GLU A 28 8.02 -10.72 -3.35
CA GLU A 28 9.39 -10.40 -3.78
C GLU A 28 10.06 -9.42 -2.82
N VAL A 29 9.34 -8.38 -2.41
CA VAL A 29 9.92 -7.33 -1.58
C VAL A 29 9.96 -7.73 -0.10
N PHE A 30 8.82 -8.18 0.45
CA PHE A 30 8.74 -8.40 1.89
C PHE A 30 9.34 -9.72 2.36
N VAL A 31 9.32 -10.74 1.52
CA VAL A 31 9.83 -12.05 1.91
C VAL A 31 11.22 -12.31 1.34
N VAL A 32 11.35 -12.16 0.02
CA VAL A 32 12.60 -12.52 -0.66
C VAL A 32 13.70 -11.50 -0.44
N GLU A 33 13.46 -10.23 -0.80
CA GLU A 33 14.48 -9.18 -0.68
C GLU A 33 14.88 -8.90 0.76
N GLN A 34 13.92 -8.90 1.67
CA GLN A 34 14.18 -8.64 3.08
C GLN A 34 14.68 -9.87 3.81
N ASN A 35 14.70 -11.02 3.13
CA ASN A 35 15.15 -12.28 3.70
C ASN A 35 14.43 -12.55 5.02
N CYS A 36 13.12 -12.35 5.03
CA CYS A 36 12.31 -12.50 6.23
C CYS A 36 11.20 -13.50 5.97
N VAL A 37 11.20 -14.58 6.71
CA VAL A 37 10.14 -15.59 6.59
C VAL A 37 8.93 -15.06 7.35
N TYR A 38 7.90 -14.69 6.59
CA TYR A 38 6.72 -14.17 7.24
C TYR A 38 5.49 -14.39 6.33
N GLN A 39 4.32 -14.39 6.96
CA GLN A 39 3.08 -14.67 6.25
C GLN A 39 2.51 -13.37 5.69
N ASP A 40 2.80 -13.10 4.40
CA ASP A 40 2.29 -11.89 3.76
C ASP A 40 0.78 -11.92 3.57
N LEU A 41 0.23 -13.09 3.27
CA LEU A 41 -1.21 -13.27 3.10
C LEU A 41 -1.82 -13.46 4.49
N ASP A 42 -2.44 -12.40 5.00
CA ASP A 42 -2.91 -12.35 6.39
C ASP A 42 -4.44 -12.40 6.53
N GLY A 43 -5.15 -12.55 5.43
CA GLY A 43 -6.61 -12.60 5.46
C GLY A 43 -7.27 -11.24 5.43
N ASP A 44 -6.51 -10.16 5.39
CA ASP A 44 -7.07 -8.80 5.40
C ASP A 44 -7.24 -8.21 4.01
N ASP A 45 -6.67 -8.84 2.99
CA ASP A 45 -6.76 -8.32 1.62
C ASP A 45 -8.18 -8.25 1.10
N GLN A 46 -9.02 -9.20 1.51
CA GLN A 46 -10.39 -9.31 1.01
C GLN A 46 -11.27 -8.12 1.40
N ASN A 47 -10.90 -7.42 2.48
CA ASN A 47 -11.65 -6.28 2.98
C ASN A 47 -11.00 -4.93 2.68
N SER A 48 -9.89 -4.95 1.97
CA SER A 48 -9.05 -3.77 1.77
C SER A 48 -9.23 -3.18 0.38
N ILE A 49 -8.85 -1.89 0.26
CA ILE A 49 -8.71 -1.24 -1.04
C ILE A 49 -7.26 -1.39 -1.45
N HIS A 50 -7.04 -1.82 -2.68
CA HIS A 50 -5.71 -2.03 -3.22
C HIS A 50 -5.38 -0.93 -4.21
N LEU A 51 -4.23 -0.29 -4.02
CA LEU A 51 -3.77 0.78 -4.89
C LEU A 51 -2.43 0.38 -5.47
N TRP A 52 -2.23 0.70 -6.74
CA TRP A 52 -0.92 0.50 -7.34
C TRP A 52 -0.73 1.46 -8.50
N LEU A 53 0.54 1.74 -8.76
CA LEU A 53 0.96 2.56 -9.89
C LEU A 53 1.67 1.66 -10.89
N THR A 54 1.32 1.81 -12.16
CA THR A 54 2.01 1.10 -13.23
C THR A 54 2.67 2.08 -14.19
N LEU A 55 3.79 1.65 -14.72
CA LEU A 55 4.46 2.35 -15.79
C LEU A 55 4.67 1.31 -16.88
N GLY A 56 3.91 1.46 -17.98
CA GLY A 56 3.78 0.37 -18.93
C GLY A 56 3.11 -0.82 -18.26
N ASN A 57 3.69 -1.99 -18.37
CA ASN A 57 3.15 -3.21 -17.77
C ASN A 57 3.76 -3.52 -16.41
N ARG A 58 4.50 -2.58 -15.83
CA ARG A 58 5.27 -2.81 -14.63
C ARG A 58 4.67 -2.08 -13.44
N ILE A 59 4.51 -2.77 -12.32
CA ILE A 59 4.12 -2.13 -11.07
C ILE A 59 5.34 -1.41 -10.50
N VAL A 60 5.20 -0.11 -10.25
CA VAL A 60 6.29 0.70 -9.69
C VAL A 60 6.04 1.07 -8.23
N ALA A 61 4.81 0.98 -7.75
CA ALA A 61 4.48 1.17 -6.33
C ALA A 61 3.15 0.51 -6.05
N LEU A 62 2.95 0.11 -4.80
CA LEU A 62 1.65 -0.41 -4.36
C LEU A 62 1.45 -0.15 -2.87
N ALA A 63 0.19 -0.25 -2.44
CA ALA A 63 -0.21 -0.13 -1.04
C ALA A 63 -1.58 -0.74 -0.86
N ARG A 64 -1.94 -1.03 0.39
CA ARG A 64 -3.32 -1.41 0.70
C ARG A 64 -3.84 -0.55 1.84
N VAL A 65 -5.12 -0.22 1.78
CA VAL A 65 -5.82 0.55 2.81
C VAL A 65 -6.85 -0.37 3.43
N CYS A 66 -6.71 -0.64 4.70
CA CYS A 66 -7.58 -1.55 5.45
C CYS A 66 -8.60 -0.75 6.25
N PRO A 67 -9.86 -1.21 6.32
CA PRO A 67 -10.88 -0.53 7.12
C PRO A 67 -10.62 -0.66 8.61
N VAL A 68 -11.37 0.14 9.38
CA VAL A 68 -11.31 0.11 10.85
C VAL A 68 -11.50 -1.32 11.36
N GLY A 69 -10.65 -1.71 12.30
CA GLY A 69 -10.77 -2.98 12.98
C GLY A 69 -10.41 -4.21 12.18
N THR A 70 -9.86 -4.04 10.98
CA THR A 70 -9.46 -5.16 10.15
C THR A 70 -8.03 -5.59 10.46
N HIS A 71 -7.07 -4.76 10.11
CA HIS A 71 -5.66 -5.05 10.37
C HIS A 71 -5.20 -4.39 11.67
N MET A 72 -5.67 -3.18 11.89
CA MET A 72 -5.37 -2.40 13.08
C MET A 72 -6.66 -1.78 13.60
N LYS A 73 -6.58 -1.15 14.76
CA LYS A 73 -7.74 -0.52 15.39
C LYS A 73 -8.40 0.52 14.50
N GLU A 74 -7.56 1.39 13.92
CA GLU A 74 -8.04 2.45 13.02
C GLU A 74 -7.95 2.00 11.57
N VAL A 75 -8.40 2.85 10.64
CA VAL A 75 -8.10 2.65 9.22
C VAL A 75 -6.58 2.63 9.10
N SER A 76 -6.05 1.69 8.35
CA SER A 76 -4.60 1.54 8.26
C SER A 76 -4.13 1.51 6.81
N ILE A 77 -2.89 1.98 6.61
CA ILE A 77 -2.20 1.90 5.33
C ILE A 77 -0.98 1.02 5.55
N GLY A 78 -0.86 -0.03 4.75
CA GLY A 78 0.26 -0.96 4.88
C GLY A 78 0.64 -1.55 3.55
N ARG A 79 1.61 -2.46 3.60
CA ARG A 79 2.16 -3.09 2.39
C ARG A 79 2.64 -2.07 1.37
N VAL A 80 3.22 -0.95 1.85
CA VAL A 80 3.70 0.12 0.97
C VAL A 80 5.03 -0.28 0.37
N ILE A 81 5.07 -0.35 -0.95
CA ILE A 81 6.25 -0.81 -1.69
C ILE A 81 6.52 0.12 -2.85
N THR A 82 7.81 0.36 -3.13
CA THR A 82 8.24 0.88 -4.43
C THR A 82 9.23 -0.11 -5.02
N THR A 83 9.11 -0.37 -6.31
CA THR A 83 10.05 -1.26 -7.02
C THR A 83 11.12 -0.45 -7.74
N VAL A 84 10.93 0.86 -7.86
CA VAL A 84 11.88 1.77 -8.48
C VAL A 84 12.14 2.92 -7.51
N ARG A 85 13.38 3.08 -7.09
CA ARG A 85 13.76 4.08 -6.10
C ARG A 85 14.11 5.43 -6.78
N GLY A 86 13.96 6.51 -6.00
CA GLY A 86 14.39 7.85 -6.43
C GLY A 86 13.50 8.55 -7.43
N LYS A 87 12.29 8.03 -7.67
CA LYS A 87 11.35 8.61 -8.63
C LYS A 87 10.11 9.21 -7.97
N GLY A 88 10.01 9.14 -6.65
CA GLY A 88 8.87 9.69 -5.92
C GLY A 88 7.61 8.85 -5.96
N TYR A 89 7.68 7.61 -6.42
CA TYR A 89 6.50 6.75 -6.52
C TYR A 89 5.95 6.38 -5.14
N GLY A 90 6.82 6.20 -4.15
CA GLY A 90 6.38 5.93 -2.78
C GLY A 90 5.55 7.06 -2.22
N LYS A 91 5.98 8.30 -2.46
CA LYS A 91 5.25 9.48 -2.04
C LYS A 91 3.89 9.56 -2.74
N GLN A 92 3.86 9.28 -4.04
CA GLN A 92 2.63 9.32 -4.81
C GLN A 92 1.63 8.29 -4.29
N ILE A 93 2.07 7.03 -4.09
CA ILE A 93 1.16 6.00 -3.63
C ILE A 93 0.66 6.28 -2.22
N MET A 94 1.50 6.88 -1.37
CA MET A 94 1.09 7.25 -0.01
C MET A 94 0.04 8.35 -0.04
N ILE A 95 0.20 9.37 -0.88
CA ILE A 95 -0.79 10.45 -1.00
C ILE A 95 -2.14 9.87 -1.44
N HIS A 96 -2.13 9.01 -2.45
CA HIS A 96 -3.37 8.37 -2.93
C HIS A 96 -3.99 7.47 -1.86
N SER A 97 -3.17 6.80 -1.07
CA SER A 97 -3.66 5.93 0.01
C SER A 97 -4.32 6.75 1.11
N ILE A 98 -3.74 7.88 1.48
CA ILE A 98 -4.31 8.77 2.48
C ILE A 98 -5.65 9.33 1.99
N GLU A 99 -5.71 9.77 0.74
CA GLU A 99 -6.96 10.24 0.14
C GLU A 99 -8.02 9.15 0.18
N THR A 100 -7.65 7.92 -0.12
CA THR A 100 -8.57 6.78 -0.10
C THR A 100 -9.08 6.52 1.31
N ALA A 101 -8.18 6.55 2.29
CA ALA A 101 -8.57 6.35 3.70
C ALA A 101 -9.61 7.38 4.12
N ILE A 102 -9.40 8.62 3.75
CA ILE A 102 -10.31 9.71 4.12
C ILE A 102 -11.62 9.62 3.35
N LYS A 103 -11.55 9.50 2.03
CA LYS A 103 -12.75 9.58 1.18
C LYS A 103 -13.57 8.31 1.18
N HIS A 104 -12.93 7.16 1.17
CA HIS A 104 -13.64 5.89 1.09
C HIS A 104 -14.09 5.39 2.46
N PHE A 105 -13.24 5.53 3.48
CA PHE A 105 -13.51 5.01 4.81
C PHE A 105 -13.85 6.09 5.83
N GLY A 106 -13.83 7.37 5.45
CA GLY A 106 -14.15 8.46 6.37
C GLY A 106 -13.17 8.59 7.53
N ALA A 107 -11.91 8.23 7.31
CA ALA A 107 -10.93 8.18 8.38
C ALA A 107 -10.64 9.57 8.94
N THR A 108 -10.60 9.66 10.28
CA THR A 108 -10.10 10.84 10.99
C THR A 108 -8.73 10.57 11.59
N HIS A 109 -8.42 9.28 11.76
CA HIS A 109 -7.12 8.81 12.24
C HIS A 109 -6.69 7.68 11.32
N ILE A 110 -5.41 7.64 10.99
CA ILE A 110 -4.87 6.61 10.10
C ILE A 110 -3.63 6.02 10.73
N ASP A 111 -3.64 4.71 10.92
CA ASP A 111 -2.45 3.98 11.37
C ASP A 111 -1.65 3.61 10.13
N ILE A 112 -0.37 3.99 10.11
CA ILE A 112 0.50 3.66 9.00
C ILE A 112 1.51 2.63 9.46
N GLU A 113 1.48 1.47 8.81
CA GLU A 113 2.42 0.40 9.05
C GLU A 113 3.64 0.65 8.17
N ALA A 114 4.73 1.09 8.77
CA ALA A 114 5.91 1.51 8.04
C ALA A 114 7.17 0.93 8.67
N GLN A 115 8.18 0.79 7.85
CA GLN A 115 9.47 0.39 8.35
C GLN A 115 10.14 1.57 9.06
N GLU A 116 11.03 1.26 9.99
CA GLU A 116 11.68 2.24 10.84
C GLU A 116 12.29 3.39 10.04
N TYR A 117 12.97 3.07 8.97
CA TYR A 117 13.66 4.08 8.16
C TYR A 117 12.72 5.03 7.43
N ALA A 118 11.46 4.66 7.27
CA ALA A 118 10.47 5.48 6.57
C ALA A 118 9.59 6.29 7.52
N LYS A 119 9.75 6.10 8.82
CA LYS A 119 8.89 6.67 9.83
C LYS A 119 8.85 8.19 9.78
N GLY A 120 10.00 8.83 9.70
CA GLY A 120 10.09 10.28 9.65
C GLY A 120 9.40 10.88 8.44
N PHE A 121 9.45 10.19 7.30
CA PHE A 121 8.76 10.62 6.08
C PHE A 121 7.25 10.73 6.33
N TYR A 122 6.68 9.70 6.93
CA TYR A 122 5.23 9.68 7.18
C TYR A 122 4.83 10.72 8.22
N GLU A 123 5.60 10.84 9.29
CA GLU A 123 5.29 11.77 10.36
C GLU A 123 5.32 13.23 9.92
N ASN A 124 6.14 13.54 8.92
CA ASN A 124 6.25 14.90 8.40
C ASN A 124 5.14 15.29 7.46
N ARG A 125 4.33 14.34 7.02
CA ARG A 125 3.33 14.61 5.99
C ARG A 125 1.91 14.52 6.48
N ILE A 126 1.65 13.76 7.51
CA ILE A 126 0.31 13.49 7.99
C ILE A 126 0.28 13.38 9.50
N GLN A 127 -0.85 13.70 10.08
CA GLN A 127 -1.07 13.53 11.52
C GLN A 127 -1.65 12.14 11.74
N THR A 128 -0.78 11.16 11.83
CA THR A 128 -1.18 9.77 11.99
C THR A 128 -0.31 9.10 13.03
N VAL A 129 -0.72 7.91 13.43
CA VAL A 129 0.07 7.06 14.30
C VAL A 129 0.82 6.07 13.43
N VAL A 130 2.14 6.05 13.55
CA VAL A 130 2.99 5.11 12.82
C VAL A 130 3.24 3.90 13.69
N ARG A 131 2.96 2.71 13.17
CA ARG A 131 3.12 1.45 13.89
C ARG A 131 4.34 0.67 13.41
#